data_dea38ad8d860f423c731737f84801861
#
_entry.id   dea38ad8d860f423c731737f84801861
#
_cell.length_a   1.000
_cell.length_b   1.000
_cell.length_c   1.000
_cell.angle_alpha   90.00
_cell.angle_beta   90.00
_cell.angle_gamma   90.00
#
_symmetry.space_group_name_H-M   'P 1'
#
loop_
_entity.id
_entity.type
_entity.pdbx_description
1 polymer ?
#
loop_
_entity_poly.entity_id
_entity_poly.type
_entity_poly.pdbx_seq_one_letter_code
_entity_poly.pdbx_strand_id
1 'polypeptide(L)'
;MKRVASIMLTAVILICSLVLPASASYNSSLDTSADIAFLVSLDDGTVIFDKNADKKAAPASLTKIVTAILTIENCADLDTVITIKQSSLDLLKGTDSSTAGLKADEEISI
;
A
#
# COMPACT_ATOMS: atom_id res chain seq x y z
N MET A 1 2.85 -0.57 -55.70
CA MET A 1 3.22 0.39 -54.61
C MET A 1 2.25 0.27 -53.43
N LYS A 2 0.92 0.37 -53.57
CA LYS A 2 -0.06 0.30 -52.44
C LYS A 2 0.00 -1.02 -51.63
N ARG A 3 0.15 -2.17 -52.29
CA ARG A 3 0.23 -3.49 -51.65
C ARG A 3 1.51 -3.67 -50.79
N VAL A 4 2.65 -3.15 -51.26
CA VAL A 4 3.91 -3.19 -50.50
C VAL A 4 3.86 -2.30 -49.27
N ALA A 5 3.27 -1.09 -49.39
CA ALA A 5 3.06 -0.19 -48.27
C ALA A 5 2.11 -0.80 -47.20
N SER A 6 1.05 -1.50 -47.63
CA SER A 6 0.15 -2.21 -46.72
C SER A 6 0.84 -3.36 -45.95
N ILE A 7 1.69 -4.14 -46.62
CA ILE A 7 2.46 -5.23 -45.99
C ILE A 7 3.46 -4.68 -44.99
N MET A 8 4.15 -3.59 -45.34
CA MET A 8 5.08 -2.94 -44.40
C MET A 8 4.35 -2.37 -43.15
N LEU A 9 3.19 -1.76 -43.34
CA LEU A 9 2.42 -1.23 -42.23
C LEU A 9 1.94 -2.31 -41.27
N THR A 10 1.44 -3.44 -41.81
CA THR A 10 1.04 -4.59 -40.99
C THR A 10 2.21 -5.23 -40.26
N ALA A 11 3.37 -5.34 -40.88
CA ALA A 11 4.58 -5.86 -40.24
C ALA A 11 5.04 -4.95 -39.07
N VAL A 12 5.00 -3.63 -39.23
CA VAL A 12 5.34 -2.68 -38.15
C VAL A 12 4.37 -2.81 -36.98
N ILE A 13 3.06 -2.92 -37.23
CA ILE A 13 2.05 -3.09 -36.20
C ILE A 13 2.27 -4.41 -35.45
N LEU A 14 2.59 -5.51 -36.14
CA LEU A 14 2.89 -6.80 -35.53
C LEU A 14 4.15 -6.77 -34.64
N ILE A 15 5.19 -6.06 -35.07
CA ILE A 15 6.43 -5.91 -34.29
C ILE A 15 6.18 -5.06 -33.01
N CYS A 16 5.38 -3.97 -33.11
CA CYS A 16 5.02 -3.16 -31.95
C CYS A 16 4.17 -3.91 -30.92
N SER A 17 3.38 -4.92 -31.33
CA SER A 17 2.56 -5.71 -30.41
C SER A 17 3.35 -6.79 -29.66
N LEU A 18 4.62 -7.04 -30.05
CA LEU A 18 5.51 -8.00 -29.37
C LEU A 18 6.37 -7.36 -28.25
N VAL A 19 6.19 -6.06 -27.97
CA VAL A 19 6.86 -5.44 -26.83
C VAL A 19 6.21 -5.96 -25.55
N LEU A 20 6.74 -7.06 -25.04
CA LEU A 20 6.40 -7.52 -23.69
C LEU A 20 6.93 -6.48 -22.69
N PRO A 21 6.14 -6.11 -21.68
CA PRO A 21 6.65 -5.29 -20.60
C PRO A 21 7.84 -6.05 -19.96
N ALA A 22 9.03 -5.50 -20.09
CA ALA A 22 10.19 -6.01 -19.37
C ALA A 22 9.99 -5.66 -17.90
N SER A 23 9.49 -6.60 -17.11
CA SER A 23 9.54 -6.48 -15.64
C SER A 23 11.01 -6.57 -15.25
N ALA A 24 11.64 -5.41 -15.05
CA ALA A 24 12.97 -5.35 -14.48
C ALA A 24 12.85 -5.75 -13.00
N SER A 25 13.09 -7.03 -12.71
CA SER A 25 13.26 -7.45 -11.32
C SER A 25 14.66 -7.02 -10.88
N TYR A 26 14.72 -6.03 -10.00
CA TYR A 26 15.97 -5.65 -9.35
C TYR A 26 16.32 -6.72 -8.32
N ASN A 27 17.38 -7.50 -8.62
CA ASN A 27 17.86 -8.52 -7.71
C ASN A 27 18.74 -7.86 -6.64
N SER A 28 18.10 -7.26 -5.62
CA SER A 28 18.82 -6.71 -4.49
C SER A 28 19.28 -7.86 -3.59
N SER A 29 20.52 -7.81 -3.13
CA SER A 29 21.03 -8.69 -2.07
C SER A 29 20.47 -8.36 -0.68
N LEU A 30 19.27 -7.73 -0.65
CA LEU A 30 18.60 -7.38 0.59
C LEU A 30 18.20 -8.65 1.33
N ASP A 31 18.62 -8.73 2.59
CA ASP A 31 18.17 -9.78 3.50
C ASP A 31 17.37 -9.14 4.64
N THR A 32 16.35 -9.84 5.11
CA THR A 32 15.52 -9.41 6.22
C THR A 32 15.07 -10.60 7.04
N SER A 33 15.02 -10.44 8.34
CA SER A 33 14.46 -11.41 9.29
C SER A 33 12.93 -11.49 9.23
N ALA A 34 12.26 -10.56 8.54
CA ALA A 34 10.81 -10.60 8.37
C ALA A 34 10.40 -11.82 7.53
N ASP A 35 9.29 -12.48 7.89
CA ASP A 35 8.71 -13.58 7.12
C ASP A 35 8.09 -13.11 5.80
N ILE A 36 7.59 -11.87 5.78
CA ILE A 36 6.97 -11.24 4.62
C ILE A 36 7.60 -9.85 4.49
N ALA A 37 8.05 -9.51 3.29
CA ALA A 37 8.54 -8.18 2.98
C ALA A 37 8.31 -7.84 1.52
N PHE A 38 7.91 -6.61 1.26
CA PHE A 38 7.68 -6.09 -0.07
C PHE A 38 8.19 -4.66 -0.17
N LEU A 39 9.01 -4.38 -1.16
CA LEU A 39 9.55 -3.07 -1.44
C LEU A 39 9.32 -2.70 -2.90
N VAL A 40 8.69 -1.58 -3.11
CA VAL A 40 8.36 -1.07 -4.44
C VAL A 40 8.80 0.38 -4.59
N SER A 41 9.29 0.74 -5.77
CA SER A 41 9.52 2.14 -6.15
C SER A 41 8.17 2.82 -6.37
N LEU A 42 7.95 3.98 -5.75
CA LEU A 42 6.73 4.77 -5.96
C LEU A 42 6.76 5.55 -7.28
N ASP A 43 7.93 5.76 -7.88
CA ASP A 43 8.07 6.54 -9.10
C ASP A 43 7.55 5.80 -10.34
N ASP A 44 7.80 4.49 -10.40
CA ASP A 44 7.52 3.67 -11.58
C ASP A 44 6.84 2.32 -11.28
N GLY A 45 6.58 2.02 -10.00
CA GLY A 45 5.98 0.77 -9.56
C GLY A 45 6.91 -0.44 -9.65
N THR A 46 8.22 -0.24 -9.87
CA THR A 46 9.19 -1.34 -9.94
C THR A 46 9.30 -2.06 -8.60
N VAL A 47 9.13 -3.38 -8.61
CA VAL A 47 9.36 -4.22 -7.43
C VAL A 47 10.87 -4.37 -7.22
N ILE A 48 11.36 -3.81 -6.12
CA ILE A 48 12.78 -3.84 -5.75
C ILE A 48 13.09 -5.11 -4.93
N PHE A 49 12.16 -5.51 -4.06
CA PHE A 49 12.31 -6.68 -3.23
C PHE A 49 10.95 -7.32 -2.92
N ASP A 50 10.89 -8.64 -3.02
CA ASP A 50 9.72 -9.44 -2.71
C ASP A 50 10.15 -10.68 -1.90
N LYS A 51 9.54 -10.83 -0.75
CA LYS A 51 9.66 -12.02 0.09
C LYS A 51 8.27 -12.41 0.56
N ASN A 52 7.67 -13.42 -0.06
CA ASN A 52 6.36 -13.94 0.28
C ASN A 52 5.24 -12.86 0.30
N ALA A 53 5.26 -11.87 -0.58
CA ALA A 53 4.33 -10.74 -0.55
C ALA A 53 2.85 -11.17 -0.64
N ASP A 54 2.57 -12.27 -1.36
CA ASP A 54 1.21 -12.81 -1.50
C ASP A 54 0.77 -13.70 -0.33
N LYS A 55 1.63 -13.93 0.66
CA LYS A 55 1.28 -14.77 1.81
C LYS A 55 0.29 -14.05 2.72
N LYS A 56 -0.84 -14.69 2.99
CA LYS A 56 -1.81 -14.17 3.96
C LYS A 56 -1.25 -14.23 5.38
N ALA A 57 -1.29 -13.11 6.06
CA ALA A 57 -0.87 -12.96 7.45
C ALA A 57 -1.73 -11.92 8.17
N ALA A 58 -1.74 -11.99 9.51
CA ALA A 58 -2.35 -10.94 10.32
C ALA A 58 -1.48 -9.68 10.25
N PRO A 59 -2.03 -8.52 9.83
CA PRO A 59 -1.24 -7.30 9.66
C PRO A 59 -0.84 -6.65 10.99
N ALA A 60 -1.41 -7.06 12.10
CA ALA A 60 -1.17 -6.48 13.42
C ALA A 60 -1.28 -4.93 13.38
N SER A 61 -0.32 -4.20 13.94
CA SER A 61 -0.33 -2.74 13.97
C SER A 61 -0.20 -2.06 12.61
N LEU A 62 0.12 -2.78 11.53
CA LEU A 62 0.09 -2.20 10.17
C LEU A 62 -1.32 -1.74 9.77
N THR A 63 -2.38 -2.30 10.40
CA THR A 63 -3.76 -1.84 10.24
C THR A 63 -3.92 -0.36 10.56
N LYS A 64 -3.12 0.20 11.48
CA LYS A 64 -3.15 1.61 11.86
C LYS A 64 -2.79 2.55 10.70
N ILE A 65 -1.97 2.08 9.75
CA ILE A 65 -1.63 2.85 8.54
C ILE A 65 -2.89 3.07 7.69
N VAL A 66 -3.68 2.02 7.49
CA VAL A 66 -4.95 2.11 6.75
C VAL A 66 -5.94 2.99 7.48
N THR A 67 -6.02 2.90 8.81
CA THR A 67 -6.87 3.76 9.63
C THR A 67 -6.49 5.24 9.45
N ALA A 68 -5.19 5.57 9.49
CA ALA A 68 -4.72 6.93 9.29
C ALA A 68 -5.05 7.46 7.88
N ILE A 69 -4.86 6.65 6.85
CA ILE A 69 -5.21 7.02 5.47
C ILE A 69 -6.71 7.31 5.37
N LEU A 70 -7.56 6.42 5.87
CA LEU A 70 -9.01 6.60 5.84
C LEU A 70 -9.44 7.84 6.62
N THR A 71 -8.79 8.15 7.73
CA THR A 71 -9.06 9.38 8.50
C THR A 71 -8.74 10.61 7.66
N ILE A 72 -7.55 10.67 7.06
CA ILE A 72 -7.13 11.81 6.23
C ILE A 72 -8.05 11.99 5.01
N GLU A 73 -8.46 10.91 4.37
CA GLU A 73 -9.30 10.95 3.17
C GLU A 73 -10.76 11.35 3.46
N ASN A 74 -11.27 11.05 4.66
CA ASN A 74 -12.68 11.25 5.02
C ASN A 74 -12.91 12.40 6.00
N CYS A 75 -11.87 12.98 6.56
CA CYS A 75 -11.96 14.10 7.47
C CYS A 75 -11.61 15.41 6.75
N ALA A 76 -12.58 16.31 6.63
CA ALA A 76 -12.37 17.58 5.92
C ALA A 76 -11.45 18.54 6.70
N ASP A 77 -11.39 18.40 8.02
CA ASP A 77 -10.61 19.24 8.92
C ASP A 77 -10.05 18.39 10.07
N LEU A 78 -8.74 18.15 10.04
CA LEU A 78 -8.02 17.35 11.05
C LEU A 78 -7.89 18.08 12.39
N ASP A 79 -8.14 19.40 12.44
CA ASP A 79 -8.17 20.16 13.69
C ASP A 79 -9.53 20.03 14.41
N THR A 80 -10.48 19.30 13.82
CA THR A 80 -11.76 18.98 14.46
C THR A 80 -11.51 18.27 15.78
N VAL A 81 -12.04 18.87 16.86
CA VAL A 81 -11.94 18.31 18.21
C VAL A 81 -12.99 17.22 18.41
N ILE A 82 -12.55 16.09 18.89
CA ILE A 82 -13.42 14.96 19.27
C ILE A 82 -13.25 14.63 20.75
N THR A 83 -14.34 14.18 21.37
CA THR A 83 -14.32 13.72 22.76
C THR A 83 -14.19 12.20 22.79
N ILE A 84 -13.23 11.70 23.54
CA ILE A 84 -12.97 10.26 23.70
C ILE A 84 -14.10 9.63 24.53
N LYS A 85 -14.81 8.69 23.92
CA LYS A 85 -15.90 7.97 24.60
C LYS A 85 -15.35 6.79 25.41
N GLN A 86 -15.88 6.61 26.62
CA GLN A 86 -15.56 5.45 27.45
C GLN A 86 -15.79 4.12 26.71
N SER A 87 -16.85 4.03 25.89
CA SER A 87 -17.14 2.81 25.10
C SER A 87 -16.04 2.44 24.11
N SER A 88 -15.31 3.43 23.58
CA SER A 88 -14.15 3.16 22.69
C SER A 88 -12.97 2.59 23.48
N LEU A 89 -12.76 3.04 24.71
CA LEU A 89 -11.73 2.52 25.59
C LEU A 89 -12.05 1.11 26.11
N ASP A 90 -13.33 0.83 26.33
CA ASP A 90 -13.78 -0.48 26.79
C ASP A 90 -13.49 -1.60 25.78
N LEU A 91 -13.45 -1.29 24.50
CA LEU A 91 -13.07 -2.24 23.43
C LEU A 91 -11.61 -2.69 23.52
N LEU A 92 -10.77 -1.94 24.23
CA LEU A 92 -9.34 -2.23 24.37
C LEU A 92 -9.03 -3.01 25.65
N LYS A 93 -10.01 -3.15 26.55
CA LYS A 93 -9.83 -3.87 27.83
C LYS A 93 -9.53 -5.35 27.59
N GLY A 94 -8.48 -5.84 28.21
CA GLY A 94 -8.06 -7.25 28.06
C GLY A 94 -7.39 -7.59 26.75
N THR A 95 -7.01 -6.57 25.94
CA THR A 95 -6.21 -6.77 24.74
C THR A 95 -4.77 -6.34 25.00
N ASP A 96 -3.81 -6.93 24.27
CA ASP A 96 -2.40 -6.51 24.28
C ASP A 96 -2.15 -5.32 23.34
N SER A 97 -3.20 -4.54 23.03
CA SER A 97 -3.12 -3.42 22.09
C SER A 97 -2.31 -2.27 22.67
N SER A 98 -1.33 -1.78 21.91
CA SER A 98 -0.66 -0.53 22.21
C SER A 98 -1.64 0.64 22.05
N THR A 99 -1.75 1.49 23.05
CA THR A 99 -2.65 2.63 23.11
C THR A 99 -1.88 3.93 23.32
N ALA A 100 -2.51 5.06 22.97
CA ALA A 100 -1.98 6.40 23.23
C ALA A 100 -2.17 6.86 24.70
N GLY A 101 -2.82 6.05 25.53
CA GLY A 101 -3.08 6.38 26.94
C GLY A 101 -4.21 7.42 27.13
N LEU A 102 -5.07 7.60 26.14
CA LEU A 102 -6.20 8.52 26.19
C LEU A 102 -7.20 8.13 27.29
N LYS A 103 -7.88 9.12 27.84
CA LYS A 103 -8.89 8.96 28.90
C LYS A 103 -10.28 9.29 28.38
N ALA A 104 -11.29 8.75 29.06
CA ALA A 104 -12.67 9.14 28.77
C ALA A 104 -12.86 10.64 29.04
N ASP A 105 -13.71 11.27 28.22
CA ASP A 105 -14.00 12.71 28.22
C ASP A 105 -12.82 13.63 27.90
N GLU A 106 -11.68 13.06 27.50
CA GLU A 106 -10.56 13.83 26.96
C GLU A 106 -10.91 14.35 25.57
N GLU A 107 -10.58 15.61 25.31
CA GLU A 107 -10.76 16.26 24.01
C GLU A 107 -9.42 16.31 23.27
N ILE A 108 -9.41 15.81 22.04
CA ILE A 108 -8.25 15.80 21.16
C ILE A 108 -8.65 16.19 19.74
N SER A 109 -7.70 16.71 18.95
CA SER A 109 -7.88 16.81 17.50
C SER A 109 -7.74 15.45 16.83
N ILE A 110 -8.34 15.33 15.67
CA ILE A 110 -8.27 14.10 14.85
C ILE A 110 -6.85 13.85 14.35
#